data_16a3d4772c88671d495c004d475d637c
#
_entry.id   16a3d4772c88671d495c004d475d637c
#
_cell.length_a   1.000
_cell.length_b   1.000
_cell.length_c   1.000
_cell.angle_alpha   90.00
_cell.angle_beta   90.00
_cell.angle_gamma   90.00
#
_symmetry.space_group_name_H-M   'P 1'
#
loop_
_entity.id
_entity.type
_entity.pdbx_description
1 polymer ?
#
loop_
_entity_poly.entity_id
_entity_poly.type
_entity_poly.pdbx_seq_one_letter_code
_entity_poly.pdbx_strand_id
1 'polypeptide(L)'
;CSFGREKRALFVTIDDMDRSLDKLTSLFIQQAFSSLCRSADRDYPDHRLPVPMRFVLDDFANLRLPHIDDVLSVIRSREISCTVVCQTISQLEARYGEATANSIVGNCDSQLVLGFQDERTATYFSCRANKTASTLLETPAGMWWVFLRGQRGAMDPARRLEDHPRFPELIEAKRAKEAQIELEERRRREEEDRMLREIEEELNVSFEELE
;
A
#
# COMPACT_ATOMS: atom_id res chain seq x y z
N CYS A 1 4.91 -20.27 -4.78
CA CYS A 1 4.78 -19.04 -3.97
C CYS A 1 4.58 -19.42 -2.51
N SER A 2 5.35 -18.86 -1.58
CA SER A 2 5.26 -19.16 -0.14
C SER A 2 4.31 -18.22 0.62
N PHE A 3 3.75 -17.21 -0.06
CA PHE A 3 2.74 -16.33 0.51
C PHE A 3 1.47 -17.11 0.88
N GLY A 4 0.90 -16.81 2.02
CA GLY A 4 -0.25 -17.55 2.58
C GLY A 4 0.11 -18.87 3.29
N ARG A 5 1.37 -19.34 3.18
CA ARG A 5 1.92 -20.51 3.87
C ARG A 5 2.88 -20.14 4.99
N GLU A 6 3.64 -19.08 4.80
CA GLU A 6 4.63 -18.55 5.73
C GLU A 6 4.41 -17.07 5.98
N LYS A 7 4.83 -16.58 7.13
CA LYS A 7 4.79 -15.14 7.46
C LYS A 7 5.85 -14.41 6.63
N ARG A 8 5.42 -13.64 5.65
CA ARG A 8 6.27 -12.83 4.77
C ARG A 8 5.62 -11.48 4.51
N ALA A 9 6.45 -10.47 4.25
CA ALA A 9 6.01 -9.17 3.76
C ALA A 9 6.70 -8.88 2.42
N LEU A 10 5.93 -8.31 1.48
CA LEU A 10 6.44 -7.81 0.21
C LEU A 10 6.03 -6.33 0.12
N PHE A 11 7.01 -5.48 -0.15
CA PHE A 11 6.81 -4.07 -0.43
C PHE A 11 7.03 -3.84 -1.91
N VAL A 12 6.06 -3.23 -2.56
CA VAL A 12 6.12 -2.86 -3.98
C VAL A 12 6.03 -1.36 -4.05
N THR A 13 7.08 -0.72 -4.53
CA THR A 13 7.12 0.73 -4.74
C THR A 13 6.78 1.02 -6.20
N ILE A 14 5.90 1.98 -6.42
CA ILE A 14 5.49 2.48 -7.74
C ILE A 14 6.01 3.91 -7.83
N ASP A 15 6.58 4.26 -8.98
CA ASP A 15 7.01 5.63 -9.24
C ASP A 15 5.79 6.46 -9.66
N ASP A 16 5.53 7.56 -8.95
CA ASP A 16 4.40 8.44 -9.23
C ASP A 16 4.60 9.26 -10.51
N MET A 17 5.84 9.47 -10.91
CA MET A 17 6.21 10.26 -12.09
C MET A 17 6.30 9.40 -13.36
N ASP A 18 6.70 8.14 -13.24
CA ASP A 18 6.79 7.20 -14.36
C ASP A 18 5.69 6.13 -14.30
N ARG A 19 4.65 6.33 -15.09
CA ARG A 19 3.51 5.42 -15.20
C ARG A 19 3.69 4.27 -16.20
N SER A 20 4.88 4.11 -16.76
CA SER A 20 5.16 3.05 -17.75
C SER A 20 4.92 1.65 -17.19
N LEU A 21 5.15 1.46 -15.89
CA LEU A 21 5.00 0.19 -15.19
C LEU A 21 3.64 -0.05 -14.52
N ASP A 22 2.70 0.90 -14.59
CA ASP A 22 1.36 0.79 -13.95
C ASP A 22 0.61 -0.47 -14.40
N LYS A 23 0.70 -0.82 -15.69
CA LYS A 23 0.05 -2.01 -16.23
C LYS A 23 0.68 -3.29 -15.68
N LEU A 24 2.00 -3.31 -15.53
CA LEU A 24 2.74 -4.45 -14.98
C LEU A 24 2.39 -4.64 -13.50
N THR A 25 2.36 -3.55 -12.73
CA THR A 25 1.96 -3.56 -11.33
C THR A 25 0.53 -4.04 -11.14
N SER A 26 -0.40 -3.54 -11.98
CA SER A 26 -1.80 -3.98 -11.96
C SER A 26 -1.92 -5.47 -12.28
N LEU A 27 -1.19 -5.96 -13.27
CA LEU A 27 -1.14 -7.38 -13.63
C LEU A 27 -0.56 -8.22 -12.48
N PHE A 28 0.52 -7.77 -11.85
CA PHE A 28 1.13 -8.45 -10.71
C PHE A 28 0.14 -8.59 -9.56
N ILE A 29 -0.55 -7.51 -9.15
CA ILE A 29 -1.53 -7.53 -8.08
C ILE A 29 -2.69 -8.48 -8.42
N GLN A 30 -3.20 -8.44 -9.65
CA GLN A 30 -4.28 -9.31 -10.12
C GLN A 30 -3.87 -10.78 -10.09
N GLN A 31 -2.64 -11.10 -10.53
CA GLN A 31 -2.09 -12.45 -10.47
C GLN A 31 -1.86 -12.92 -9.04
N ALA A 32 -1.45 -12.03 -8.14
CA ALA A 32 -1.30 -12.33 -6.72
C ALA A 32 -2.65 -12.75 -6.09
N PHE A 33 -3.72 -11.97 -6.29
CA PHE A 33 -5.07 -12.34 -5.84
C PHE A 33 -5.52 -13.68 -6.42
N SER A 34 -5.42 -13.82 -7.75
CA SER A 34 -5.85 -15.06 -8.43
C SER A 34 -5.07 -16.30 -7.99
N SER A 35 -3.77 -16.15 -7.77
CA SER A 35 -2.91 -17.24 -7.31
C SER A 35 -3.23 -17.66 -5.87
N LEU A 36 -3.42 -16.69 -4.98
CA LEU A 36 -3.76 -16.95 -3.57
C LEU A 36 -5.15 -17.57 -3.43
N CYS A 37 -6.14 -17.07 -4.16
CA CYS A 37 -7.48 -17.65 -4.17
C CYS A 37 -7.45 -19.10 -4.67
N ARG A 38 -6.74 -19.35 -5.79
CA ARG A 38 -6.59 -20.73 -6.31
C ARG A 38 -5.84 -21.65 -5.35
N SER A 39 -4.82 -21.14 -4.64
CA SER A 39 -4.12 -21.92 -3.63
C SER A 39 -5.04 -22.27 -2.45
N ALA A 40 -5.80 -21.29 -1.95
CA ALA A 40 -6.80 -21.55 -0.90
C ALA A 40 -7.80 -22.62 -1.33
N ASP A 41 -8.34 -22.52 -2.54
CA ASP A 41 -9.38 -23.42 -3.03
C ASP A 41 -8.88 -24.85 -3.32
N ARG A 42 -7.62 -25.01 -3.76
CA ARG A 42 -7.07 -26.32 -4.17
C ARG A 42 -6.24 -27.02 -3.13
N ASP A 43 -5.46 -26.25 -2.36
CA ASP A 43 -4.41 -26.82 -1.53
C ASP A 43 -4.90 -27.06 -0.09
N TYR A 44 -6.08 -26.51 0.29
CA TYR A 44 -6.59 -26.57 1.66
C TYR A 44 -8.06 -27.03 1.68
N PRO A 45 -8.39 -28.03 2.54
CA PRO A 45 -9.75 -28.60 2.61
C PRO A 45 -10.83 -27.61 3.06
N ASP A 46 -10.46 -26.63 3.88
CA ASP A 46 -11.35 -25.58 4.38
C ASP A 46 -11.42 -24.35 3.46
N HIS A 47 -10.73 -24.40 2.30
CA HIS A 47 -10.61 -23.31 1.32
C HIS A 47 -10.05 -22.03 1.93
N ARG A 48 -9.16 -22.13 2.92
CA ARG A 48 -8.55 -20.99 3.62
C ARG A 48 -7.05 -21.07 3.60
N LEU A 49 -6.40 -19.93 3.52
CA LEU A 49 -4.95 -19.86 3.66
C LEU A 49 -4.56 -20.06 5.13
N PRO A 50 -3.56 -20.88 5.44
CA PRO A 50 -3.11 -21.13 6.81
C PRO A 50 -2.49 -19.89 7.49
N VAL A 51 -1.94 -18.98 6.68
CA VAL A 51 -1.49 -17.67 7.13
C VAL A 51 -2.35 -16.61 6.46
N PRO A 52 -3.13 -15.82 7.23
CA PRO A 52 -3.96 -14.77 6.66
C PRO A 52 -3.13 -13.78 5.84
N MET A 53 -3.61 -13.47 4.65
CA MET A 53 -2.95 -12.54 3.75
C MET A 53 -3.60 -11.16 3.79
N ARG A 54 -2.80 -10.10 3.88
CA ARG A 54 -3.29 -8.73 3.87
C ARG A 54 -2.66 -7.95 2.74
N PHE A 55 -3.48 -7.43 1.85
CA PHE A 55 -3.09 -6.43 0.87
C PHE A 55 -3.33 -5.04 1.46
N VAL A 56 -2.36 -4.15 1.27
CA VAL A 56 -2.52 -2.71 1.53
C VAL A 56 -2.20 -2.01 0.22
N LEU A 57 -3.21 -1.45 -0.41
CA LEU A 57 -3.12 -0.79 -1.70
C LEU A 57 -3.27 0.71 -1.48
N ASP A 58 -2.13 1.38 -1.37
CA ASP A 58 -2.07 2.82 -1.27
C ASP A 58 -2.26 3.45 -2.65
N ASP A 59 -2.74 4.69 -2.69
CA ASP A 59 -3.10 5.41 -3.91
C ASP A 59 -3.92 4.55 -4.89
N PHE A 60 -4.87 3.80 -4.36
CA PHE A 60 -5.65 2.78 -5.08
C PHE A 60 -6.31 3.32 -6.36
N ALA A 61 -6.70 4.58 -6.37
CA ALA A 61 -7.26 5.23 -7.56
C ALA A 61 -6.26 5.35 -8.73
N ASN A 62 -4.96 5.20 -8.49
CA ASN A 62 -3.94 5.16 -9.54
C ASN A 62 -3.83 3.78 -10.19
N LEU A 63 -4.23 2.73 -9.51
CA LEU A 63 -4.23 1.36 -10.04
C LEU A 63 -5.45 1.13 -10.96
N ARG A 64 -5.29 0.23 -11.92
CA ARG A 64 -6.39 -0.24 -12.77
C ARG A 64 -6.50 -1.75 -12.69
N LEU A 65 -7.30 -2.22 -11.74
CA LEU A 65 -7.52 -3.64 -11.48
C LEU A 65 -8.88 -4.06 -12.04
N PRO A 66 -8.94 -4.74 -13.19
CA PRO A 66 -10.20 -5.23 -13.73
C PRO A 66 -10.90 -6.16 -12.75
N HIS A 67 -12.22 -6.04 -12.62
CA HIS A 67 -13.07 -6.91 -11.78
C HIS A 67 -12.64 -6.95 -10.31
N ILE A 68 -12.05 -5.88 -9.79
CA ILE A 68 -11.58 -5.83 -8.40
C ILE A 68 -12.74 -5.93 -7.40
N ASP A 69 -13.90 -5.41 -7.73
CA ASP A 69 -15.13 -5.51 -6.93
C ASP A 69 -15.57 -6.96 -6.74
N ASP A 70 -15.51 -7.78 -7.81
CA ASP A 70 -15.75 -9.22 -7.73
C ASP A 70 -14.71 -9.90 -6.82
N VAL A 71 -13.43 -9.56 -6.98
CA VAL A 71 -12.35 -10.09 -6.14
C VAL A 71 -12.60 -9.76 -4.67
N LEU A 72 -12.88 -8.50 -4.34
CA LEU A 72 -13.13 -8.05 -2.97
C LEU A 72 -14.32 -8.77 -2.32
N SER A 73 -15.32 -9.18 -3.12
CA SER A 73 -16.50 -9.87 -2.63
C SER A 73 -16.21 -11.31 -2.15
N VAL A 74 -15.17 -11.96 -2.68
CA VAL A 74 -14.89 -13.39 -2.46
C VAL A 74 -13.65 -13.69 -1.63
N ILE A 75 -12.71 -12.75 -1.50
CA ILE A 75 -11.40 -13.01 -0.86
C ILE A 75 -11.49 -13.27 0.65
N ARG A 76 -12.49 -12.69 1.32
CA ARG A 76 -12.67 -12.79 2.77
C ARG A 76 -12.78 -14.25 3.25
N SER A 77 -13.52 -15.08 2.53
CA SER A 77 -13.70 -16.51 2.89
C SER A 77 -12.39 -17.31 2.85
N ARG A 78 -11.37 -16.80 2.17
CA ARG A 78 -10.06 -17.42 1.94
C ARG A 78 -8.96 -16.90 2.87
N GLU A 79 -9.32 -16.17 3.94
CA GLU A 79 -8.39 -15.47 4.84
C GLU A 79 -7.52 -14.43 4.12
N ILE A 80 -8.07 -13.79 3.09
CA ILE A 80 -7.44 -12.68 2.39
C ILE A 80 -8.23 -11.42 2.70
N SER A 81 -7.54 -10.38 3.13
CA SER A 81 -8.10 -9.05 3.37
C SER A 81 -7.42 -8.00 2.49
N CYS A 82 -8.15 -6.95 2.15
CA CYS A 82 -7.64 -5.85 1.37
C CYS A 82 -7.99 -4.52 2.05
N THR A 83 -7.00 -3.67 2.23
CA THR A 83 -7.17 -2.28 2.61
C THR A 83 -6.88 -1.44 1.37
N VAL A 84 -7.83 -0.61 0.97
CA VAL A 84 -7.69 0.35 -0.12
C VAL A 84 -7.61 1.75 0.47
N VAL A 85 -6.66 2.55 -0.01
CA VAL A 85 -6.50 3.94 0.36
C VAL A 85 -6.72 4.79 -0.88
N CYS A 86 -7.62 5.75 -0.80
CA CYS A 86 -7.91 6.71 -1.86
C CYS A 86 -8.20 8.09 -1.26
N GLN A 87 -7.97 9.13 -2.04
CA GLN A 87 -8.14 10.49 -1.56
C GLN A 87 -9.62 10.90 -1.51
N THR A 88 -10.39 10.54 -2.54
CA THR A 88 -11.81 10.89 -2.64
C THR A 88 -12.62 9.78 -3.33
N ILE A 89 -13.92 9.77 -3.06
CA ILE A 89 -14.86 8.91 -3.81
C ILE A 89 -14.91 9.32 -5.29
N SER A 90 -14.82 10.61 -5.58
CA SER A 90 -14.81 11.13 -6.96
C SER A 90 -13.65 10.57 -7.79
N GLN A 91 -12.46 10.42 -7.21
CA GLN A 91 -11.33 9.79 -7.91
C GLN A 91 -11.57 8.30 -8.18
N LEU A 92 -12.17 7.60 -7.22
CA LEU A 92 -12.52 6.20 -7.38
C LEU A 92 -13.56 6.01 -8.48
N GLU A 93 -14.60 6.86 -8.52
CA GLU A 93 -15.64 6.87 -9.56
C GLU A 93 -15.05 7.20 -10.94
N ALA A 94 -14.14 8.16 -11.03
CA ALA A 94 -13.47 8.50 -12.29
C ALA A 94 -12.61 7.35 -12.83
N ARG A 95 -12.03 6.55 -11.95
CA ARG A 95 -11.16 5.42 -12.34
C ARG A 95 -11.94 4.17 -12.71
N TYR A 96 -12.95 3.81 -11.93
CA TYR A 96 -13.66 2.51 -12.03
C TYR A 96 -15.10 2.62 -12.53
N GLY A 97 -15.64 3.84 -12.60
CA GLY A 97 -17.07 4.08 -12.83
C GLY A 97 -17.86 4.04 -11.52
N GLU A 98 -19.01 4.74 -11.48
CA GLU A 98 -19.81 4.90 -10.27
C GLU A 98 -20.28 3.55 -9.66
N ALA A 99 -20.78 2.64 -10.51
CA ALA A 99 -21.28 1.35 -10.04
C ALA A 99 -20.19 0.49 -9.38
N THR A 100 -19.01 0.38 -10.02
CA THR A 100 -17.87 -0.38 -9.47
C THR A 100 -17.30 0.30 -8.23
N ALA A 101 -17.19 1.63 -8.22
CA ALA A 101 -16.73 2.37 -7.03
C ALA A 101 -17.65 2.13 -5.83
N ASN A 102 -18.96 2.17 -6.03
CA ASN A 102 -19.94 1.87 -4.99
C ASN A 102 -19.82 0.41 -4.50
N SER A 103 -19.58 -0.54 -5.41
CA SER A 103 -19.34 -1.94 -5.06
C SER A 103 -18.06 -2.12 -4.23
N ILE A 104 -16.96 -1.47 -4.62
CA ILE A 104 -15.69 -1.49 -3.87
C ILE A 104 -15.90 -0.98 -2.45
N VAL A 105 -16.49 0.21 -2.31
CA VAL A 105 -16.73 0.82 -0.98
C VAL A 105 -17.71 -0.01 -0.16
N GLY A 106 -18.74 -0.59 -0.81
CA GLY A 106 -19.73 -1.47 -0.18
C GLY A 106 -19.14 -2.78 0.36
N ASN A 107 -18.07 -3.28 -0.25
CA ASN A 107 -17.32 -4.45 0.21
C ASN A 107 -16.37 -4.15 1.39
N CYS A 108 -16.14 -2.88 1.71
CA CYS A 108 -15.33 -2.46 2.85
C CYS A 108 -16.18 -2.40 4.13
N ASP A 109 -16.05 -3.38 5.01
CA ASP A 109 -16.77 -3.45 6.29
C ASP A 109 -16.40 -2.31 7.25
N SER A 110 -15.16 -1.85 7.17
CA SER A 110 -14.63 -0.73 7.96
C SER A 110 -14.15 0.35 7.00
N GLN A 111 -14.57 1.58 7.24
CA GLN A 111 -14.17 2.73 6.44
C GLN A 111 -13.70 3.83 7.39
N LEU A 112 -12.54 4.39 7.07
CA LEU A 112 -11.90 5.46 7.84
C LEU A 112 -11.77 6.67 6.94
N VAL A 113 -12.34 7.80 7.34
CA VAL A 113 -12.27 9.07 6.61
C VAL A 113 -11.54 10.10 7.45
N LEU A 114 -10.37 10.53 6.97
CA LEU A 114 -9.47 11.43 7.68
C LEU A 114 -9.87 12.91 7.54
N GLY A 115 -10.88 13.19 6.72
CA GLY A 115 -11.44 14.50 6.45
C GLY A 115 -12.20 14.47 5.12
N PHE A 116 -13.05 15.46 4.90
CA PHE A 116 -13.83 15.59 3.68
C PHE A 116 -13.36 16.82 2.92
N GLN A 117 -12.88 16.64 1.70
CA GLN A 117 -12.34 17.72 0.87
C GLN A 117 -13.25 18.06 -0.31
N ASP A 118 -14.18 17.18 -0.64
CA ASP A 118 -15.13 17.36 -1.74
C ASP A 118 -16.55 17.01 -1.33
N GLU A 119 -17.51 17.71 -1.93
CA GLU A 119 -18.94 17.57 -1.63
C GLU A 119 -19.47 16.17 -1.96
N ARG A 120 -18.95 15.51 -2.99
CA ARG A 120 -19.40 14.17 -3.40
C ARG A 120 -19.09 13.14 -2.31
N THR A 121 -17.85 13.17 -1.78
CA THR A 121 -17.45 12.31 -0.66
C THR A 121 -18.26 12.63 0.61
N ALA A 122 -18.44 13.90 0.95
CA ALA A 122 -19.24 14.29 2.09
C ALA A 122 -20.70 13.84 1.96
N THR A 123 -21.30 14.01 0.79
CA THR A 123 -22.66 13.54 0.50
C THR A 123 -22.79 12.02 0.61
N TYR A 124 -21.82 11.27 0.09
CA TYR A 124 -21.80 9.81 0.18
C TYR A 124 -21.90 9.31 1.63
N PHE A 125 -21.15 9.94 2.54
CA PHE A 125 -21.13 9.54 3.95
C PHE A 125 -22.20 10.21 4.83
N SER A 126 -22.91 11.22 4.35
CA SER A 126 -23.85 12.03 5.14
C SER A 126 -24.93 11.20 5.85
N CYS A 127 -25.57 10.28 5.13
CA CYS A 127 -26.59 9.41 5.71
C CYS A 127 -26.05 8.51 6.81
N ARG A 128 -24.87 7.94 6.62
CA ARG A 128 -24.24 7.03 7.61
C ARG A 128 -23.72 7.77 8.83
N ALA A 129 -23.26 9.00 8.66
CA ALA A 129 -22.84 9.88 9.74
C ALA A 129 -24.05 10.49 10.49
N ASN A 130 -25.24 10.48 9.86
CA ASN A 130 -26.41 11.24 10.31
C ASN A 130 -26.07 12.74 10.49
N LYS A 131 -25.37 13.29 9.50
CA LYS A 131 -24.94 14.69 9.41
C LYS A 131 -25.17 15.21 8.01
N THR A 132 -25.26 16.53 7.87
CA THR A 132 -25.27 17.15 6.55
C THR A 132 -23.89 17.09 5.90
N ALA A 133 -23.82 17.13 4.57
CA ALA A 133 -22.54 17.20 3.86
C ALA A 133 -21.72 18.43 4.31
N SER A 134 -22.37 19.59 4.51
CA SER A 134 -21.72 20.80 5.03
C SER A 134 -21.05 20.55 6.39
N THR A 135 -21.73 19.89 7.32
CA THR A 135 -21.16 19.56 8.64
C THR A 135 -19.95 18.62 8.52
N LEU A 136 -19.97 17.70 7.56
CA LEU A 136 -18.83 16.79 7.34
C LEU A 136 -17.64 17.52 6.76
N LEU A 137 -17.84 18.46 5.85
CA LEU A 137 -16.79 19.32 5.28
C LEU A 137 -16.10 20.18 6.36
N GLU A 138 -16.79 20.47 7.45
CA GLU A 138 -16.28 21.22 8.61
C GLU A 138 -15.56 20.32 9.64
N THR A 139 -15.29 19.05 9.33
CA THR A 139 -14.57 18.13 10.24
C THR A 139 -13.20 18.73 10.60
N PRO A 140 -12.92 18.96 11.91
CA PRO A 140 -11.68 19.59 12.34
C PRO A 140 -10.46 18.75 11.98
N ALA A 141 -9.35 19.41 11.68
CA ALA A 141 -8.07 18.74 11.47
C ALA A 141 -7.68 17.91 12.71
N GLY A 142 -7.18 16.71 12.48
CA GLY A 142 -6.84 15.76 13.55
C GLY A 142 -8.02 14.96 14.08
N MET A 143 -9.20 15.09 13.48
CA MET A 143 -10.34 14.22 13.71
C MET A 143 -10.59 13.35 12.49
N TRP A 144 -11.05 12.14 12.69
CA TRP A 144 -11.47 11.23 11.64
C TRP A 144 -12.85 10.64 11.90
N TRP A 145 -13.47 10.16 10.84
CA TRP A 145 -14.74 9.43 10.93
C TRP A 145 -14.47 7.93 10.73
N VAL A 146 -15.06 7.13 11.62
CA VAL A 146 -15.01 5.67 11.56
C VAL A 146 -16.41 5.16 11.26
N PHE A 147 -16.53 4.39 10.18
CA PHE A 147 -17.79 3.74 9.79
C PHE A 147 -17.59 2.23 9.81
N LEU A 148 -18.29 1.55 10.67
CA LEU A 148 -18.29 0.10 10.75
C LEU A 148 -19.63 -0.43 10.22
N ARG A 149 -19.62 -1.63 9.64
CA ARG A 149 -20.85 -2.26 9.15
C ARG A 149 -21.85 -2.42 10.29
N GLY A 150 -23.09 -2.00 10.04
CA GLY A 150 -24.19 -2.09 11.02
C GLY A 150 -24.13 -1.10 12.17
N GLN A 151 -23.18 -0.15 12.15
CA GLN A 151 -23.05 0.89 13.16
C GLN A 151 -23.17 2.28 12.54
N ARG A 152 -23.63 3.25 13.37
CA ARG A 152 -23.58 4.66 13.00
C ARG A 152 -22.13 5.12 12.94
N GLY A 153 -21.81 6.00 12.00
CA GLY A 153 -20.51 6.65 11.95
C GLY A 153 -20.20 7.42 13.24
N ALA A 154 -18.98 7.28 13.72
CA ALA A 154 -18.46 7.96 14.89
C ALA A 154 -17.26 8.82 14.52
N MET A 155 -17.13 9.98 15.14
CA MET A 155 -15.96 10.85 15.01
C MET A 155 -15.05 10.60 16.21
N ASP A 156 -13.75 10.44 15.96
CA ASP A 156 -12.73 10.12 16.96
C ASP A 156 -11.46 10.92 16.67
N PRO A 157 -10.64 11.27 17.66
CA PRO A 157 -9.33 11.86 17.43
C PRO A 157 -8.43 10.93 16.62
N ALA A 158 -7.76 11.51 15.62
CA ALA A 158 -6.75 10.79 14.86
C ALA A 158 -5.58 10.42 15.79
N ARG A 159 -5.23 9.15 15.83
CA ARG A 159 -4.07 8.68 16.58
C ARG A 159 -2.82 8.98 15.77
N ARG A 160 -1.81 9.49 16.44
CA ARG A 160 -0.50 9.69 15.83
C ARG A 160 0.28 8.38 15.82
N LEU A 161 1.18 8.24 14.85
CA LEU A 161 2.05 7.07 14.79
C LEU A 161 2.94 6.97 16.04
N GLU A 162 3.36 8.13 16.57
CA GLU A 162 4.18 8.26 17.77
C GLU A 162 3.51 7.69 19.04
N ASP A 163 2.16 7.70 19.07
CA ASP A 163 1.37 7.18 20.18
C ASP A 163 1.26 5.64 20.16
N HIS A 164 1.73 4.99 19.09
CA HIS A 164 1.66 3.54 18.96
C HIS A 164 2.68 2.88 19.89
N PRO A 165 2.31 1.86 20.69
CA PRO A 165 3.21 1.21 21.65
C PRO A 165 4.52 0.67 21.05
N ARG A 166 4.50 0.31 19.77
CA ARG A 166 5.68 -0.20 19.05
C ARG A 166 6.44 0.89 18.26
N PHE A 167 6.10 2.15 18.42
CA PHE A 167 6.80 3.23 17.74
C PHE A 167 8.30 3.30 18.07
N PRO A 168 8.74 3.11 19.33
CA PRO A 168 10.17 3.07 19.64
C PRO A 168 10.93 2.00 18.85
N GLU A 169 10.35 0.78 18.73
CA GLU A 169 10.94 -0.32 17.94
C GLU A 169 11.11 0.08 16.46
N LEU A 170 10.12 0.78 15.90
CA LEU A 170 10.17 1.28 14.53
C LEU A 170 11.31 2.27 14.32
N ILE A 171 11.49 3.20 15.27
CA ILE A 171 12.57 4.20 15.22
C ILE A 171 13.94 3.55 15.32
N GLU A 172 14.11 2.56 16.22
CA GLU A 172 15.36 1.80 16.34
C GLU A 172 15.66 1.03 15.04
N ALA A 173 14.67 0.33 14.48
CA ALA A 173 14.82 -0.39 13.22
C ALA A 173 15.16 0.55 12.05
N LYS A 174 14.55 1.74 12.01
CA LYS A 174 14.85 2.75 11.00
C LYS A 174 16.30 3.23 11.11
N ARG A 175 16.76 3.59 12.30
CA ARG A 175 18.14 4.02 12.56
C ARG A 175 19.16 2.94 12.21
N ALA A 176 18.88 1.68 12.58
CA ALA A 176 19.75 0.55 12.23
C ALA A 176 19.87 0.37 10.73
N LYS A 177 18.76 0.51 9.99
CA LYS A 177 18.74 0.42 8.53
C LYS A 177 19.48 1.58 7.86
N GLU A 178 19.30 2.81 8.35
CA GLU A 178 20.02 3.99 7.85
C GLU A 178 21.53 3.83 8.05
N ALA A 179 21.97 3.39 9.22
CA ALA A 179 23.38 3.11 9.48
C ALA A 179 23.95 2.00 8.59
N GLN A 180 23.16 0.97 8.28
CA GLN A 180 23.58 -0.09 7.36
C GLN A 180 23.74 0.42 5.94
N ILE A 181 22.79 1.23 5.44
CA ILE A 181 22.87 1.85 4.11
C ILE A 181 24.10 2.74 4.00
N GLU A 182 24.36 3.58 5.00
CA GLU A 182 25.51 4.47 5.04
C GLU A 182 26.83 3.67 5.01
N LEU A 183 26.90 2.55 5.73
CA LEU A 183 28.06 1.65 5.72
C LEU A 183 28.27 1.00 4.36
N GLU A 184 27.19 0.55 3.71
CA GLU A 184 27.24 -0.07 2.37
C GLU A 184 27.68 0.96 1.30
N GLU A 185 27.15 2.20 1.36
CA GLU A 185 27.57 3.28 0.47
C GLU A 185 29.03 3.65 0.65
N ARG A 186 29.50 3.70 1.91
CA ARG A 186 30.91 3.95 2.21
C ARG A 186 31.82 2.87 1.64
N ARG A 187 31.46 1.59 1.83
CA ARG A 187 32.22 0.46 1.25
C ARG A 187 32.27 0.54 -0.27
N ARG A 188 31.13 0.86 -0.91
CA ARG A 188 31.09 1.00 -2.37
C ARG A 188 32.02 2.11 -2.86
N ARG A 189 32.04 3.28 -2.20
CA ARG A 189 32.97 4.37 -2.53
C ARG A 189 34.43 3.96 -2.34
N GLU A 190 34.74 3.28 -1.23
CA GLU A 190 36.10 2.79 -0.97
C GLU A 190 36.55 1.75 -2.03
N GLU A 191 35.65 0.92 -2.54
CA GLU A 191 35.91 -0.02 -3.64
C GLU A 191 36.08 0.70 -4.98
N GLU A 192 35.24 1.67 -5.29
CA GLU A 192 35.36 2.51 -6.49
C GLU A 192 36.71 3.27 -6.50
N ASP A 193 37.09 3.90 -5.38
CA ASP A 193 38.34 4.60 -5.22
C ASP A 193 39.57 3.68 -5.36
N ARG A 194 39.46 2.43 -4.88
CA ARG A 194 40.51 1.44 -5.02
C ARG A 194 40.68 1.01 -6.49
N MET A 195 39.58 0.70 -7.17
CA MET A 195 39.62 0.36 -8.61
C MET A 195 40.17 1.50 -9.47
N LEU A 196 39.83 2.75 -9.16
CA LEU A 196 40.37 3.91 -9.86
C LEU A 196 41.89 4.01 -9.70
N ARG A 197 42.43 3.80 -8.50
CA ARG A 197 43.88 3.79 -8.26
C ARG A 197 44.58 2.66 -8.98
N GLU A 198 44.03 1.46 -8.99
CA GLU A 198 44.56 0.30 -9.72
C GLU A 198 44.63 0.60 -11.23
N ILE A 199 43.59 1.23 -11.80
CA ILE A 199 43.59 1.64 -13.21
C ILE A 199 44.63 2.72 -13.48
N GLU A 200 44.78 3.70 -12.59
CA GLU A 200 45.79 4.77 -12.72
C GLU A 200 47.22 4.23 -12.65
N GLU A 201 47.48 3.26 -11.77
CA GLU A 201 48.77 2.57 -11.67
C GLU A 201 49.07 1.74 -12.92
N GLU A 202 48.10 0.98 -13.44
CA GLU A 202 48.28 0.21 -14.69
C GLU A 202 48.55 1.13 -15.91
N LEU A 203 47.86 2.27 -15.99
CA LEU A 203 48.07 3.25 -17.05
C LEU A 203 49.46 3.87 -16.97
N ASN A 204 49.93 4.25 -15.78
CA ASN A 204 51.24 4.85 -15.57
C ASN A 204 52.39 3.87 -15.92
N VAL A 205 52.26 2.59 -15.54
CA VAL A 205 53.24 1.53 -15.91
C VAL A 205 53.31 1.35 -17.43
N SER A 206 52.15 1.39 -18.12
CA SER A 206 52.09 1.28 -19.58
C SER A 206 52.77 2.46 -20.31
N PHE A 207 52.80 3.65 -19.72
CA PHE A 207 53.47 4.82 -20.27
C PHE A 207 54.99 4.76 -20.07
N GLU A 208 55.47 4.23 -18.92
CA GLU A 208 56.92 4.09 -18.67
C GLU A 208 57.57 2.96 -19.53
N GLU A 209 56.81 1.96 -19.97
CA GLU A 209 57.29 0.89 -20.87
C GLU A 209 57.37 1.30 -22.35
N LEU A 210 56.81 2.48 -22.70
CA LEU A 210 56.80 3.03 -24.07
C LEU A 210 57.83 4.11 -24.33
N GLU A 211 58.64 4.53 -23.33
CA GLU A 211 59.83 5.39 -23.47
C GLU A 211 61.11 4.55 -23.52
#